data_7caecb6151f55ad49f5bd0733e294066
#
_entry.id   7caecb6151f55ad49f5bd0733e294066
#
_cell.length_a   1.000
_cell.length_b   1.000
_cell.length_c   1.000
_cell.angle_alpha   90.00
_cell.angle_beta   90.00
_cell.angle_gamma   90.00
#
_symmetry.space_group_name_H-M   'P 1'
#
loop_
_entity.id
_entity.type
_entity.pdbx_description
1 polymer ?
#
loop_
_entity_poly.entity_id
_entity_poly.type
_entity_poly.pdbx_seq_one_letter_code
_entity_poly.pdbx_strand_id
1 'polypeptide(L)'
;HGHTGGLTIEVEDTVNPGVNMVYPCNEIQKIAWDVIKNFDHALILREDDPLLPAILDVYEKQGIKNGHPRNTMKGEAFRTELAQAYPDCRLVVTKETMTVEGMIKIVYDLLKDKLNIAKITFTSGVNAASCEFDSRKEIARCPLCGISLDENGVCPKCGYRE
;
A
#
# COMPACT_ATOMS: atom_id res chain seq x y z
N HIS A 1 -13.88 7.04 10.97
CA HIS A 1 -13.77 5.94 11.92
C HIS A 1 -12.45 5.21 11.74
N GLY A 2 -11.97 4.57 12.82
CA GLY A 2 -10.70 3.85 12.79
C GLY A 2 -10.88 2.39 12.35
N HIS A 3 -9.87 1.86 11.69
CA HIS A 3 -9.81 0.46 11.30
C HIS A 3 -8.53 -0.18 11.84
N THR A 4 -8.63 -1.44 12.24
CA THR A 4 -7.46 -2.29 12.48
C THR A 4 -7.21 -3.11 11.22
N GLY A 5 -6.03 -2.98 10.64
CA GLY A 5 -5.64 -3.73 9.44
C GLY A 5 -4.65 -4.84 9.75
N GLY A 6 -4.76 -5.94 9.04
CA GLY A 6 -3.77 -7.01 8.98
C GLY A 6 -3.13 -7.05 7.59
N LEU A 7 -1.80 -7.20 7.53
CA LEU A 7 -1.06 -7.32 6.28
C LEU A 7 -0.29 -8.63 6.26
N THR A 8 -0.47 -9.39 5.19
CA THR A 8 0.32 -10.59 4.88
C THR A 8 1.09 -10.36 3.59
N ILE A 9 2.38 -10.63 3.60
CA ILE A 9 3.27 -10.47 2.44
C ILE A 9 3.94 -11.82 2.17
N GLU A 10 3.77 -12.34 0.96
CA GLU A 10 4.50 -13.49 0.44
C GLU A 10 5.63 -12.99 -0.47
N VAL A 11 6.84 -13.37 -0.17
CA VAL A 11 8.05 -13.00 -0.91
C VAL A 11 8.58 -14.23 -1.64
N GLU A 12 9.00 -14.05 -2.87
CA GLU A 12 9.59 -15.10 -3.70
C GLU A 12 10.99 -14.69 -4.14
N ASP A 13 11.96 -15.58 -3.95
CA ASP A 13 13.32 -15.38 -4.42
C ASP A 13 14.07 -16.73 -4.45
N THR A 14 15.34 -16.70 -4.85
CA THR A 14 16.21 -17.86 -4.81
C THR A 14 16.61 -18.19 -3.38
N VAL A 15 16.52 -19.46 -3.00
CA VAL A 15 16.95 -19.91 -1.67
C VAL A 15 18.44 -19.65 -1.48
N ASN A 16 18.78 -18.89 -0.45
CA ASN A 16 20.16 -18.66 -0.06
C ASN A 16 20.73 -19.93 0.61
N PRO A 17 21.73 -20.60 0.01
CA PRO A 17 22.25 -21.88 0.53
C PRO A 17 22.94 -21.73 1.89
N GLY A 18 23.38 -20.53 2.27
CA GLY A 18 24.04 -20.30 3.57
C GLY A 18 23.10 -20.32 4.76
N VAL A 19 21.84 -19.95 4.55
CA VAL A 19 20.79 -19.87 5.60
C VAL A 19 19.58 -20.77 5.31
N ASN A 20 19.59 -21.40 4.16
CA ASN A 20 18.52 -22.30 3.67
C ASN A 20 17.13 -21.68 3.72
N MET A 21 17.02 -20.39 3.42
CA MET A 21 15.76 -19.65 3.31
C MET A 21 15.85 -18.61 2.19
N VAL A 22 14.71 -18.22 1.66
CA VAL A 22 14.57 -17.20 0.63
C VAL A 22 14.95 -15.84 1.19
N TYR A 23 14.38 -15.51 2.35
CA TYR A 23 14.61 -14.25 3.06
C TYR A 23 14.44 -14.47 4.57
N PRO A 24 15.26 -13.87 5.43
CA PRO A 24 15.01 -13.91 6.87
C PRO A 24 13.70 -13.21 7.22
N CYS A 25 12.80 -13.88 7.93
CA CYS A 25 11.47 -13.33 8.25
C CYS A 25 11.54 -12.01 9.02
N ASN A 26 12.54 -11.84 9.90
CA ASN A 26 12.75 -10.61 10.66
C ASN A 26 13.16 -9.43 9.77
N GLU A 27 13.82 -9.67 8.66
CA GLU A 27 14.19 -8.62 7.69
C GLU A 27 12.96 -8.20 6.88
N ILE A 28 12.15 -9.15 6.42
CA ILE A 28 10.86 -8.85 5.76
C ILE A 28 9.97 -8.02 6.68
N GLN A 29 9.84 -8.43 7.94
CA GLN A 29 9.06 -7.70 8.94
C GLN A 29 9.59 -6.27 9.15
N LYS A 30 10.90 -6.09 9.23
CA LYS A 30 11.51 -4.77 9.40
C LYS A 30 11.22 -3.87 8.19
N ILE A 31 11.44 -4.38 6.97
CA ILE A 31 11.19 -3.63 5.73
C ILE A 31 9.69 -3.27 5.62
N ALA A 32 8.80 -4.22 5.89
CA ALA A 32 7.36 -3.98 5.88
C ALA A 32 6.95 -2.95 6.94
N TRP A 33 7.48 -3.08 8.16
CA TRP A 33 7.18 -2.15 9.25
C TRP A 33 7.64 -0.73 8.97
N ASP A 34 8.79 -0.55 8.31
CA ASP A 34 9.29 0.77 7.92
C ASP A 34 8.34 1.52 6.97
N VAL A 35 7.49 0.80 6.26
CA VAL A 35 6.41 1.37 5.45
C VAL A 35 5.12 1.54 6.28
N ILE A 36 4.69 0.47 6.95
CA ILE A 36 3.38 0.40 7.62
C ILE A 36 3.28 1.38 8.79
N LYS A 37 4.37 1.63 9.51
CA LYS A 37 4.40 2.58 10.63
C LYS A 37 3.94 3.99 10.25
N ASN A 38 3.95 4.35 8.95
CA ASN A 38 3.42 5.63 8.47
C ASN A 38 1.89 5.68 8.44
N PHE A 39 1.25 4.52 8.37
CA PHE A 39 -0.21 4.40 8.36
C PHE A 39 -0.77 4.11 9.75
N ASP A 40 0.10 3.67 10.66
CA ASP A 40 -0.30 3.36 12.04
C ASP A 40 -0.72 4.62 12.78
N HIS A 41 -1.97 4.65 13.27
CA HIS A 41 -2.58 5.81 13.91
C HIS A 41 -2.59 7.08 13.05
N ALA A 42 -2.56 6.98 11.73
CA ALA A 42 -2.61 8.11 10.81
C ALA A 42 -4.03 8.43 10.36
N LEU A 43 -4.28 9.72 10.11
CA LEU A 43 -5.40 10.17 9.30
C LEU A 43 -5.01 9.97 7.83
N ILE A 44 -5.85 9.26 7.08
CA ILE A 44 -5.60 9.01 5.67
C ILE A 44 -6.71 9.68 4.86
N LEU A 45 -6.34 10.56 3.94
CA LEU A 45 -7.26 11.33 3.11
C LEU A 45 -6.87 11.21 1.64
N ARG A 46 -7.84 11.28 0.76
CA ARG A 46 -7.56 11.49 -0.67
C ARG A 46 -7.10 12.93 -0.94
N GLU A 47 -6.33 13.11 -2.00
CA GLU A 47 -5.82 14.43 -2.40
C GLU A 47 -6.95 15.41 -2.79
N ASP A 48 -8.11 14.90 -3.20
CA ASP A 48 -9.31 15.67 -3.54
C ASP A 48 -10.34 15.74 -2.40
N ASP A 49 -9.99 15.25 -1.19
CA ASP A 49 -10.90 15.35 -0.04
C ASP A 49 -11.13 16.82 0.35
N PRO A 50 -12.38 17.25 0.43
CA PRO A 50 -12.70 18.65 0.75
C PRO A 50 -12.21 19.10 2.13
N LEU A 51 -11.93 18.19 3.06
CA LEU A 51 -11.37 18.48 4.37
C LEU A 51 -9.87 18.73 4.35
N LEU A 52 -9.15 18.22 3.34
CA LEU A 52 -7.70 18.29 3.28
C LEU A 52 -7.15 19.72 3.37
N PRO A 53 -7.66 20.71 2.60
CA PRO A 53 -7.17 22.09 2.69
C PRO A 53 -7.37 22.70 4.09
N ALA A 54 -8.49 22.43 4.74
CA ALA A 54 -8.77 22.93 6.09
C ALA A 54 -7.84 22.32 7.14
N ILE A 55 -7.53 21.04 7.01
CA ILE A 55 -6.60 20.35 7.92
C ILE A 55 -5.18 20.88 7.74
N LEU A 56 -4.72 21.05 6.50
CA LEU A 56 -3.39 21.60 6.22
C LEU A 56 -3.25 23.04 6.72
N ASP A 57 -4.29 23.88 6.54
CA ASP A 57 -4.33 25.26 7.06
C ASP A 57 -4.22 25.31 8.60
N VAL A 58 -4.93 24.40 9.28
CA VAL A 58 -4.83 24.29 10.75
C VAL A 58 -3.43 23.90 11.18
N TYR A 59 -2.82 22.95 10.52
CA TYR A 59 -1.45 22.51 10.82
C TYR A 59 -0.45 23.63 10.59
N GLU A 60 -0.56 24.35 9.49
CA GLU A 60 0.32 25.49 9.19
C GLU A 60 0.19 26.61 10.22
N LYS A 61 -1.04 27.00 10.57
CA LYS A 61 -1.32 28.04 11.56
C LYS A 61 -0.84 27.69 12.96
N GLN A 62 -0.84 26.42 13.30
CA GLN A 62 -0.33 25.94 14.60
C GLN A 62 1.18 25.72 14.61
N GLY A 63 1.88 25.99 13.49
CA GLY A 63 3.32 25.75 13.37
C GLY A 63 3.68 24.27 13.42
N ILE A 64 2.72 23.40 13.17
CA ILE A 64 2.92 21.96 13.06
C ILE A 64 3.53 21.69 11.69
N LYS A 65 4.75 22.22 11.48
CA LYS A 65 5.53 21.82 10.30
C LYS A 65 5.92 20.36 10.37
N ASN A 66 6.06 19.85 11.57
CA ASN A 66 6.63 18.55 11.87
C ASN A 66 6.01 17.91 13.13
N GLY A 67 4.69 17.94 13.27
CA GLY A 67 3.98 17.21 14.29
C GLY A 67 4.06 17.77 15.71
N HIS A 68 3.13 17.32 16.51
CA HIS A 68 3.13 17.64 17.94
C HIS A 68 4.26 16.84 18.61
N PRO A 69 5.13 17.48 19.44
CA PRO A 69 6.27 16.80 20.06
C PRO A 69 5.92 15.57 20.92
N ARG A 70 4.65 15.41 21.27
CA ARG A 70 4.15 14.24 22.02
C ARG A 70 3.64 13.10 21.13
N ASN A 71 3.61 13.27 19.82
CA ASN A 71 2.94 12.37 18.90
C ASN A 71 3.74 12.11 17.61
N THR A 72 5.06 12.17 17.68
CA THR A 72 5.91 11.81 16.55
C THR A 72 5.60 10.39 16.10
N MET A 73 5.07 10.25 14.89
CA MET A 73 5.06 8.95 14.22
C MET A 73 6.50 8.48 14.08
N LYS A 74 6.72 7.21 14.28
CA LYS A 74 8.04 6.60 14.04
C LYS A 74 8.32 6.41 12.54
N GLY A 75 7.51 7.01 11.68
CA GLY A 75 7.61 6.91 10.24
C GLY A 75 8.59 7.91 9.63
N GLU A 76 9.01 7.63 8.42
CA GLU A 76 9.78 8.54 7.59
C GLU A 76 8.85 9.19 6.55
N ALA A 77 9.09 10.47 6.24
CA ALA A 77 8.37 11.12 5.15
C ALA A 77 8.63 10.36 3.85
N PHE A 78 7.58 9.99 3.15
CA PHE A 78 7.71 9.41 1.82
C PHE A 78 6.77 10.11 0.83
N ARG A 79 7.13 10.01 -0.43
CA ARG A 79 6.30 10.45 -1.54
C ARG A 79 6.45 9.47 -2.70
N THR A 80 5.31 8.91 -3.13
CA THR A 80 5.21 8.07 -4.33
C THR A 80 4.18 8.65 -5.29
N GLU A 81 3.92 7.96 -6.39
CA GLU A 81 2.84 8.34 -7.30
C GLU A 81 1.45 8.19 -6.66
N LEU A 82 1.30 7.29 -5.69
CA LEU A 82 0.01 6.95 -5.08
C LEU A 82 -0.23 7.63 -3.73
N ALA A 83 0.84 7.97 -2.99
CA ALA A 83 0.67 8.51 -1.65
C ALA A 83 1.85 9.38 -1.21
N GLN A 84 1.55 10.30 -0.30
CA GLN A 84 2.52 11.13 0.41
C GLN A 84 2.25 11.08 1.92
N ALA A 85 3.27 10.76 2.71
CA ALA A 85 3.19 10.79 4.17
C ALA A 85 3.77 12.07 4.75
N TYR A 86 3.04 12.62 5.70
CA TYR A 86 3.44 13.71 6.57
C TYR A 86 3.50 13.15 8.01
N PRO A 87 4.63 12.51 8.39
CA PRO A 87 4.72 11.76 9.65
C PRO A 87 4.47 12.64 10.86
N ASP A 88 4.91 13.87 10.79
CA ASP A 88 4.78 14.83 11.87
C ASP A 88 3.34 15.25 12.16
N CYS A 89 2.48 15.20 11.15
CA CYS A 89 1.07 15.49 11.25
C CYS A 89 0.21 14.22 11.42
N ARG A 90 0.80 13.03 11.39
CA ARG A 90 0.09 11.76 11.29
C ARG A 90 -0.96 11.78 10.16
N LEU A 91 -0.56 12.34 9.04
CA LEU A 91 -1.40 12.46 7.86
C LEU A 91 -0.74 11.72 6.70
N VAL A 92 -1.56 10.94 6.00
CA VAL A 92 -1.18 10.36 4.70
C VAL A 92 -2.19 10.85 3.67
N VAL A 93 -1.68 11.50 2.63
CA VAL A 93 -2.50 11.95 1.49
C VAL A 93 -2.32 10.95 0.36
N THR A 94 -3.42 10.46 -0.21
CA THR A 94 -3.41 9.41 -1.23
C THR A 94 -4.15 9.83 -2.48
N LYS A 95 -3.79 9.27 -3.63
CA LYS A 95 -4.58 9.33 -4.86
C LYS A 95 -5.64 8.23 -4.92
N GLU A 96 -5.37 7.12 -4.23
CA GLU A 96 -6.27 5.98 -4.18
C GLU A 96 -7.38 6.18 -3.15
N THR A 97 -8.52 5.57 -3.41
CA THR A 97 -9.60 5.49 -2.43
C THR A 97 -9.16 4.61 -1.25
N MET A 98 -9.50 5.01 -0.02
CA MET A 98 -9.14 4.25 1.18
C MET A 98 -10.07 3.05 1.40
N THR A 99 -10.07 2.17 0.43
CA THR A 99 -10.58 0.81 0.49
C THR A 99 -9.45 -0.18 0.76
N VAL A 100 -9.76 -1.44 0.99
CA VAL A 100 -8.74 -2.50 1.14
C VAL A 100 -7.89 -2.64 -0.13
N GLU A 101 -8.50 -2.46 -1.30
CA GLU A 101 -7.85 -2.49 -2.61
C GLU A 101 -6.87 -1.31 -2.78
N GLY A 102 -7.30 -0.11 -2.42
CA GLY A 102 -6.46 1.09 -2.49
C GLY A 102 -5.27 0.99 -1.54
N MET A 103 -5.48 0.47 -0.32
CA MET A 103 -4.40 0.25 0.63
C MET A 103 -3.36 -0.75 0.09
N ILE A 104 -3.81 -1.85 -0.51
CA ILE A 104 -2.89 -2.83 -1.14
C ILE A 104 -2.03 -2.18 -2.22
N LYS A 105 -2.61 -1.39 -3.11
CA LYS A 105 -1.86 -0.71 -4.16
C LYS A 105 -0.76 0.19 -3.59
N ILE A 106 -1.10 0.99 -2.58
CA ILE A 106 -0.14 1.89 -1.93
C ILE A 106 0.98 1.10 -1.26
N VAL A 107 0.65 0.09 -0.47
CA VAL A 107 1.64 -0.71 0.27
C VAL A 107 2.52 -1.50 -0.70
N TYR A 108 1.94 -2.07 -1.74
CA TYR A 108 2.69 -2.74 -2.81
C TYR A 108 3.66 -1.77 -3.49
N ASP A 109 3.19 -0.58 -3.89
CA ASP A 109 4.01 0.44 -4.53
C ASP A 109 5.21 0.86 -3.67
N LEU A 110 5.03 0.95 -2.36
CA LEU A 110 6.08 1.31 -1.40
C LEU A 110 7.09 0.18 -1.12
N LEU A 111 6.72 -1.07 -1.39
CA LEU A 111 7.52 -2.25 -1.05
C LEU A 111 8.15 -2.96 -2.26
N LYS A 112 7.57 -2.82 -3.46
CA LYS A 112 7.97 -3.55 -4.67
C LYS A 112 9.45 -3.43 -5.05
N ASP A 113 10.06 -2.29 -4.76
CA ASP A 113 11.49 -2.04 -5.03
C ASP A 113 12.41 -2.56 -3.92
N LYS A 114 11.83 -3.02 -2.80
CA LYS A 114 12.56 -3.50 -1.62
C LYS A 114 12.43 -5.00 -1.42
N LEU A 115 11.31 -5.57 -1.87
CA LEU A 115 10.97 -6.98 -1.72
C LEU A 115 10.38 -7.50 -3.04
N ASN A 116 10.82 -8.68 -3.46
CA ASN A 116 10.18 -9.38 -4.57
C ASN A 116 8.86 -10.01 -4.08
N ILE A 117 7.80 -9.21 -4.14
CA ILE A 117 6.48 -9.58 -3.58
C ILE A 117 5.76 -10.47 -4.58
N ALA A 118 5.56 -11.72 -4.21
CA ALA A 118 4.73 -12.66 -4.96
C ALA A 118 3.23 -12.41 -4.70
N LYS A 119 2.89 -12.12 -3.43
CA LYS A 119 1.50 -11.89 -3.05
C LYS A 119 1.42 -10.96 -1.84
N ILE A 120 0.40 -10.11 -1.83
CA ILE A 120 0.07 -9.27 -0.69
C ILE A 120 -1.42 -9.34 -0.41
N THR A 121 -1.77 -9.50 0.86
CA THR A 121 -3.16 -9.54 1.33
C THR A 121 -3.34 -8.51 2.42
N PHE A 122 -4.35 -7.68 2.29
CA PHE A 122 -4.76 -6.74 3.33
C PHE A 122 -6.16 -7.10 3.84
N THR A 123 -6.30 -7.15 5.15
CA THR A 123 -7.56 -7.44 5.83
C THR A 123 -7.92 -6.25 6.72
N SER A 124 -9.12 -5.72 6.60
CA SER A 124 -9.63 -4.64 7.44
C SER A 124 -10.60 -5.19 8.47
N GLY A 125 -10.27 -5.02 9.76
CA GLY A 125 -11.07 -5.50 10.88
C GLY A 125 -11.02 -7.02 11.10
N VAL A 126 -11.73 -7.47 12.12
CA VAL A 126 -11.94 -8.91 12.41
C VAL A 126 -13.18 -9.36 11.65
N ASN A 127 -13.03 -10.32 10.76
CA ASN A 127 -14.08 -10.82 9.85
C ASN A 127 -14.64 -9.76 8.87
N ALA A 128 -13.86 -8.74 8.57
CA ALA A 128 -14.23 -7.70 7.62
C ALA A 128 -13.67 -7.98 6.21
N ALA A 129 -13.73 -6.97 5.34
CA ALA A 129 -13.27 -7.09 3.98
C ALA A 129 -11.78 -7.43 3.89
N SER A 130 -11.43 -8.32 2.97
CA SER A 130 -10.05 -8.60 2.58
C SER A 130 -9.88 -8.45 1.08
N CYS A 131 -8.71 -8.02 0.66
CA CYS A 131 -8.32 -7.99 -0.74
C CYS A 131 -6.94 -8.62 -0.89
N GLU A 132 -6.70 -9.21 -2.04
CA GLU A 132 -5.47 -9.90 -2.38
C GLU A 132 -4.94 -9.37 -3.71
N PHE A 133 -3.65 -9.08 -3.76
CA PHE A 133 -2.90 -8.84 -4.99
C PHE A 133 -1.84 -9.95 -5.12
N ASP A 134 -1.84 -10.67 -6.24
CA ASP A 134 -0.88 -11.71 -6.55
C ASP A 134 -0.16 -11.32 -7.85
N SER A 135 1.12 -10.98 -7.77
CA SER A 135 1.93 -10.56 -8.91
C SER A 135 2.12 -11.68 -9.94
N ARG A 136 1.99 -12.93 -9.51
CA ARG A 136 2.06 -14.12 -10.37
C ARG A 136 0.80 -14.29 -11.23
N LYS A 137 -0.28 -13.66 -10.79
CA LYS A 137 -1.55 -13.59 -11.52
C LYS A 137 -1.63 -12.28 -12.29
N GLU A 138 -0.58 -11.88 -13.02
CA GLU A 138 -0.72 -10.82 -14.00
C GLU A 138 -1.86 -11.23 -14.94
N ILE A 139 -3.00 -10.60 -14.73
CA ILE A 139 -4.14 -10.78 -15.62
C ILE A 139 -3.70 -10.15 -16.92
N ALA A 140 -3.32 -11.01 -17.88
CA ALA A 140 -2.97 -10.58 -19.22
C ALA A 140 -4.08 -9.65 -19.72
N ARG A 141 -3.72 -8.44 -20.12
CA ARG A 141 -4.68 -7.45 -20.59
C ARG A 141 -4.72 -7.45 -22.10
N CYS A 142 -5.91 -7.39 -22.64
CA CYS A 142 -6.10 -7.27 -24.06
C CYS A 142 -5.40 -6.00 -24.58
N PRO A 143 -4.47 -6.11 -25.54
CA PRO A 143 -3.75 -4.95 -26.08
C PRO A 143 -4.65 -3.99 -26.86
N LEU A 144 -5.84 -4.45 -27.28
CA LEU A 144 -6.77 -3.64 -28.08
C LEU A 144 -7.73 -2.80 -27.23
N CYS A 145 -8.14 -3.29 -26.06
CA CYS A 145 -9.16 -2.60 -25.26
C CYS A 145 -8.84 -2.50 -23.77
N GLY A 146 -7.67 -2.96 -23.33
CA GLY A 146 -7.20 -2.85 -21.95
C GLY A 146 -7.95 -3.69 -20.91
N ILE A 147 -8.96 -4.47 -21.33
CA ILE A 147 -9.72 -5.34 -20.44
C ILE A 147 -8.93 -6.62 -20.18
N SER A 148 -9.05 -7.15 -18.97
CA SER A 148 -8.46 -8.43 -18.58
C SER A 148 -8.92 -9.55 -19.50
N LEU A 149 -7.96 -10.38 -19.96
CA LEU A 149 -8.25 -11.61 -20.67
C LEU A 149 -8.85 -12.63 -19.69
N ASP A 150 -9.65 -13.54 -20.20
CA ASP A 150 -10.16 -14.67 -19.40
C ASP A 150 -9.06 -15.72 -19.15
N GLU A 151 -9.39 -16.79 -18.44
CA GLU A 151 -8.50 -17.90 -18.13
C GLU A 151 -7.94 -18.63 -19.37
N ASN A 152 -8.52 -18.40 -20.55
CA ASN A 152 -8.09 -18.96 -21.82
C ASN A 152 -7.32 -17.96 -22.70
N GLY A 153 -6.96 -16.78 -22.14
CA GLY A 153 -6.28 -15.71 -22.86
C GLY A 153 -7.19 -14.98 -23.88
N VAL A 154 -8.52 -15.05 -23.74
CA VAL A 154 -9.48 -14.43 -24.67
C VAL A 154 -10.06 -13.17 -24.04
N CYS A 155 -10.11 -12.10 -24.82
CA CYS A 155 -10.76 -10.86 -24.38
C CYS A 155 -12.29 -10.99 -24.44
N PRO A 156 -13.01 -10.86 -23.32
CA PRO A 156 -14.47 -11.00 -23.31
C PRO A 156 -15.19 -9.86 -24.04
N LYS A 157 -14.49 -8.75 -24.34
CA LYS A 157 -15.08 -7.60 -25.03
C LYS A 157 -14.90 -7.64 -26.54
N CYS A 158 -13.69 -7.95 -27.02
CA CYS A 158 -13.38 -7.85 -28.45
C CYS A 158 -12.97 -9.17 -29.08
N GLY A 159 -12.93 -10.26 -28.32
CA GLY A 159 -12.55 -11.59 -28.82
C GLY A 159 -11.08 -11.74 -29.17
N TYR A 160 -10.21 -10.77 -28.85
CA TYR A 160 -8.77 -10.92 -29.01
C TYR A 160 -8.28 -12.17 -28.27
N ARG A 161 -7.40 -12.93 -28.87
CA ARG A 161 -6.65 -14.07 -28.28
C ARG A 161 -5.17 -13.75 -28.25
N GLU A 162 -4.55 -14.04 -27.14
CA GLU A 162 -3.09 -14.02 -27.00
C GLU A 162 -2.44 -15.21 -27.74
#